data_9a8d69ce8b4caecf7aca00ff68b88612
#
_entry.id   9a8d69ce8b4caecf7aca00ff68b88612
#
_cell.length_a   1.000
_cell.length_b   1.000
_cell.length_c   1.000
_cell.angle_alpha   90.00
_cell.angle_beta   90.00
_cell.angle_gamma   90.00
#
_symmetry.space_group_name_H-M   'P 1'
#
loop_
_entity.id
_entity.type
_entity.pdbx_description
1 polymer ?
#
loop_
_entity_poly.entity_id
_entity_poly.type
_entity_poly.pdbx_seq_one_letter_code
_entity_poly.pdbx_strand_id
1 'polypeptide(L)'
;MTRFTPGSKPEAIATGLRGCNGTGVSPDGSIVFAMPQEGSWQPASGIFEVGNGSYHGFFGPKPEFGKHGYQMPLCFLPRGIDNSSGDIIFVPKDERFGPLAGRMIGTSFGYCEHYLVLREVMKDGKVQGGVVPLPGEFLSGAHRGSFSSKDGHLFIVGTDGWQSYARENGSLERIRWTGGKMALPESVETRKNGLILRFNESIDPNSLNAKKAFAAQ
;
A
#
# COMPACT_ATOMS: atom_id res chain seq x y z
N MET A 1 -6.17 -16.05 2.51
CA MET A 1 -7.31 -15.22 2.06
C MET A 1 -8.41 -16.13 1.55
N THR A 2 -9.66 -15.82 1.88
CA THR A 2 -10.81 -16.65 1.53
C THR A 2 -11.89 -15.81 0.87
N ARG A 3 -12.46 -16.31 -0.23
CA ARG A 3 -13.60 -15.70 -0.90
C ARG A 3 -14.89 -16.34 -0.40
N PHE A 4 -15.87 -15.50 -0.08
CA PHE A 4 -17.23 -15.93 0.25
C PHE A 4 -18.18 -15.47 -0.84
N THR A 5 -18.94 -16.41 -1.38
CA THR A 5 -20.03 -16.13 -2.30
C THR A 5 -21.34 -16.59 -1.63
N PRO A 6 -22.38 -15.77 -1.54
CA PRO A 6 -23.64 -16.17 -0.95
C PRO A 6 -24.17 -17.48 -1.55
N GLY A 7 -24.56 -18.44 -0.70
CA GLY A 7 -25.03 -19.75 -1.13
C GLY A 7 -23.96 -20.77 -1.54
N SER A 8 -22.68 -20.41 -1.49
CA SER A 8 -21.56 -21.31 -1.84
C SER A 8 -20.68 -21.60 -0.62
N LYS A 9 -19.87 -22.67 -0.72
CA LYS A 9 -18.85 -22.94 0.29
C LYS A 9 -17.72 -21.90 0.18
N PRO A 10 -17.07 -21.54 1.31
CA PRO A 10 -15.89 -20.69 1.30
C PRO A 10 -14.78 -21.30 0.44
N GLU A 11 -14.13 -20.45 -0.35
CA GLU A 11 -13.04 -20.84 -1.25
C GLU A 11 -11.73 -20.17 -0.82
N ALA A 12 -10.68 -20.98 -0.58
CA ALA A 12 -9.35 -20.47 -0.32
C ALA A 12 -8.73 -19.91 -1.61
N ILE A 13 -8.46 -18.61 -1.64
CA ILE A 13 -7.86 -17.91 -2.79
C ILE A 13 -6.34 -17.89 -2.70
N ALA A 14 -5.81 -17.60 -1.52
CA ALA A 14 -4.37 -17.51 -1.30
C ALA A 14 -3.99 -17.91 0.12
N THR A 15 -2.75 -18.33 0.29
CA THR A 15 -2.18 -18.73 1.58
C THR A 15 -0.83 -18.06 1.84
N GLY A 16 -0.25 -18.33 3.00
CA GLY A 16 1.03 -17.76 3.37
C GLY A 16 0.96 -16.28 3.75
N LEU A 17 -0.22 -15.78 4.07
CA LEU A 17 -0.47 -14.43 4.55
C LEU A 17 -0.66 -14.45 6.07
N ARG A 18 0.07 -13.62 6.80
CA ARG A 18 -0.03 -13.54 8.25
C ARG A 18 -0.24 -12.11 8.72
N GLY A 19 -1.20 -11.93 9.63
CA GLY A 19 -1.44 -10.63 10.25
C GLY A 19 -1.83 -9.53 9.26
N CYS A 20 -2.52 -9.90 8.17
CA CYS A 20 -3.00 -8.92 7.19
C CYS A 20 -4.12 -8.08 7.82
N ASN A 21 -3.77 -6.96 8.41
CA ASN A 21 -4.73 -5.92 8.74
C ASN A 21 -5.09 -5.13 7.47
N GLY A 22 -4.09 -4.74 6.67
CA GLY A 22 -4.28 -4.03 5.42
C GLY A 22 -4.75 -4.92 4.27
N THR A 23 -5.79 -4.47 3.59
CA THR A 23 -6.30 -5.05 2.35
C THR A 23 -6.80 -3.95 1.44
N GLY A 24 -6.92 -4.24 0.15
CA GLY A 24 -7.52 -3.32 -0.81
C GLY A 24 -8.02 -4.07 -2.02
N VAL A 25 -8.97 -3.47 -2.72
CA VAL A 25 -9.48 -4.01 -3.99
C VAL A 25 -9.49 -2.86 -5.00
N SER A 26 -8.97 -3.12 -6.20
CA SER A 26 -9.03 -2.12 -7.27
C SER A 26 -10.48 -1.74 -7.59
N PRO A 27 -10.73 -0.51 -8.08
CA PRO A 27 -12.09 -0.03 -8.34
C PRO A 27 -12.89 -0.90 -9.31
N ASP A 28 -12.21 -1.60 -10.21
CA ASP A 28 -12.81 -2.55 -11.17
C ASP A 28 -12.94 -3.97 -10.62
N GLY A 29 -12.48 -4.21 -9.38
CA GLY A 29 -12.51 -5.51 -8.73
C GLY A 29 -11.50 -6.54 -9.24
N SER A 30 -10.63 -6.16 -10.18
CA SER A 30 -9.71 -7.10 -10.86
C SER A 30 -8.48 -7.47 -10.03
N ILE A 31 -8.03 -6.59 -9.13
CA ILE A 31 -6.83 -6.77 -8.32
C ILE A 31 -7.21 -6.69 -6.83
N VAL A 32 -6.78 -7.69 -6.09
CA VAL A 32 -6.90 -7.72 -4.63
C VAL A 32 -5.51 -7.56 -4.02
N PHE A 33 -5.40 -6.67 -3.07
CA PHE A 33 -4.17 -6.44 -2.32
C PHE A 33 -4.29 -7.00 -0.90
N ALA A 34 -3.16 -7.50 -0.40
CA ALA A 34 -3.00 -7.86 1.00
C ALA A 34 -1.67 -7.33 1.52
N MET A 35 -1.66 -6.91 2.77
CA MET A 35 -0.48 -6.34 3.42
C MET A 35 -0.13 -7.17 4.65
N PRO A 36 0.57 -8.32 4.47
CA PRO A 36 1.01 -9.14 5.58
C PRO A 36 2.12 -8.45 6.37
N GLN A 37 2.05 -8.63 7.67
CA GLN A 37 2.98 -8.06 8.63
C GLN A 37 4.32 -8.79 8.62
N GLU A 38 5.40 -8.05 8.85
CA GLU A 38 6.75 -8.59 9.05
C GLU A 38 6.84 -9.53 10.26
N GLY A 39 7.95 -10.29 10.31
CA GLY A 39 8.25 -11.21 11.38
C GLY A 39 9.46 -12.08 11.04
N SER A 40 9.62 -13.21 11.71
CA SER A 40 10.71 -14.14 11.42
C SER A 40 10.65 -14.80 10.04
N TRP A 41 9.52 -14.71 9.37
CA TRP A 41 9.24 -15.28 8.04
C TRP A 41 9.44 -14.30 6.88
N GLN A 42 9.40 -12.99 7.15
CA GLN A 42 9.71 -11.97 6.15
C GLN A 42 10.28 -10.71 6.82
N PRO A 43 11.23 -10.02 6.17
CA PRO A 43 12.04 -8.98 6.80
C PRO A 43 11.29 -7.66 7.06
N ALA A 44 10.23 -7.41 6.31
CA ALA A 44 9.42 -6.20 6.39
C ALA A 44 7.98 -6.50 6.00
N SER A 45 7.04 -5.65 6.41
CA SER A 45 5.69 -5.64 5.86
C SER A 45 5.76 -5.43 4.35
N GLY A 46 4.78 -5.89 3.62
CA GLY A 46 4.78 -5.78 2.16
C GLY A 46 3.39 -5.57 1.58
N ILE A 47 3.34 -5.06 0.36
CA ILE A 47 2.12 -4.95 -0.43
C ILE A 47 2.14 -6.08 -1.47
N PHE A 48 1.17 -6.98 -1.40
CA PHE A 48 1.07 -8.12 -2.31
C PHE A 48 -0.19 -8.02 -3.17
N GLU A 49 -0.05 -8.30 -4.46
CA GLU A 49 -1.20 -8.61 -5.30
C GLU A 49 -1.54 -10.09 -5.12
N VAL A 50 -2.78 -10.37 -4.76
CA VAL A 50 -3.22 -11.71 -4.43
C VAL A 50 -3.89 -12.35 -5.62
N GLY A 51 -3.25 -13.35 -6.18
CA GLY A 51 -3.79 -14.19 -7.25
C GLY A 51 -4.41 -15.49 -6.73
N ASN A 52 -5.26 -16.11 -7.53
CA ASN A 52 -5.85 -17.40 -7.20
C ASN A 52 -4.76 -18.49 -7.12
N GLY A 53 -4.69 -19.21 -5.99
CA GLY A 53 -3.68 -20.21 -5.71
C GLY A 53 -2.31 -19.67 -5.29
N SER A 54 -2.17 -18.36 -5.05
CA SER A 54 -0.89 -17.75 -4.68
C SER A 54 -0.45 -18.09 -3.25
N TYR A 55 0.87 -18.13 -3.05
CA TYR A 55 1.51 -18.36 -1.75
C TYR A 55 2.47 -17.20 -1.43
N HIS A 56 2.36 -16.65 -0.22
CA HIS A 56 2.99 -15.41 0.19
C HIS A 56 3.99 -15.57 1.36
N GLY A 57 4.49 -16.76 1.59
CA GLY A 57 5.67 -17.02 2.41
C GLY A 57 5.46 -17.39 3.86
N PHE A 58 4.35 -17.05 4.52
CA PHE A 58 4.13 -17.45 5.90
C PHE A 58 3.84 -18.95 5.99
N PHE A 59 4.57 -19.66 6.85
CA PHE A 59 4.44 -21.09 7.06
C PHE A 59 3.09 -21.44 7.69
N GLY A 60 2.12 -21.72 6.85
CA GLY A 60 0.84 -22.24 7.29
C GLY A 60 0.84 -23.78 7.34
N PRO A 61 -0.20 -24.39 7.90
CA PRO A 61 -0.26 -25.84 8.11
C PRO A 61 -0.37 -26.67 6.82
N LYS A 62 -0.44 -26.07 5.63
CA LYS A 62 -0.54 -26.78 4.35
C LYS A 62 0.22 -26.10 3.23
N PRO A 63 1.38 -26.65 2.86
CA PRO A 63 2.20 -26.13 1.75
C PRO A 63 1.63 -26.46 0.35
N GLU A 64 0.43 -26.98 0.23
CA GLU A 64 -0.16 -27.37 -1.07
C GLU A 64 -0.27 -26.21 -2.05
N PHE A 65 -0.40 -25.00 -1.54
CA PHE A 65 -0.36 -23.76 -2.34
C PHE A 65 1.04 -23.34 -2.77
N GLY A 66 2.09 -23.87 -2.18
CA GLY A 66 3.48 -23.61 -2.58
C GLY A 66 3.91 -24.26 -3.88
N LYS A 67 3.03 -24.99 -4.59
CA LYS A 67 3.34 -25.62 -5.88
C LYS A 67 3.77 -24.65 -6.97
N HIS A 68 3.38 -23.38 -6.86
CA HIS A 68 3.74 -22.31 -7.80
C HIS A 68 4.88 -21.42 -7.29
N GLY A 69 5.50 -21.77 -6.16
CA GLY A 69 6.54 -20.96 -5.53
C GLY A 69 6.00 -19.76 -4.74
N TYR A 70 6.93 -19.05 -4.14
CA TYR A 70 6.64 -17.82 -3.40
C TYR A 70 6.35 -16.68 -4.39
N GLN A 71 5.22 -16.00 -4.18
CA GLN A 71 4.91 -14.79 -4.94
C GLN A 71 5.52 -13.58 -4.24
N MET A 72 6.42 -12.90 -4.96
CA MET A 72 7.04 -11.66 -4.48
C MET A 72 5.99 -10.56 -4.27
N PRO A 73 6.20 -9.66 -3.30
CA PRO A 73 5.34 -8.49 -3.14
C PRO A 73 5.51 -7.51 -4.31
N LEU A 74 4.54 -6.62 -4.46
CA LEU A 74 4.68 -5.40 -5.24
C LEU A 74 5.90 -4.59 -4.74
N CYS A 75 5.99 -4.41 -3.43
CA CYS A 75 7.17 -3.90 -2.74
C CYS A 75 7.17 -4.35 -1.28
N PHE A 76 8.35 -4.46 -0.69
CA PHE A 76 8.51 -4.44 0.75
C PHE A 76 8.47 -2.99 1.26
N LEU A 77 7.90 -2.80 2.42
CA LEU A 77 7.75 -1.49 3.04
C LEU A 77 8.95 -1.25 3.97
N PRO A 78 9.78 -0.22 3.70
CA PRO A 78 10.90 0.08 4.58
C PRO A 78 10.42 0.34 6.00
N ARG A 79 11.14 -0.23 6.98
CA ARG A 79 10.94 0.13 8.38
C ARG A 79 11.26 1.61 8.56
N GLY A 80 10.37 2.38 9.12
CA GLY A 80 10.43 3.85 9.18
C GLY A 80 9.45 4.53 8.23
N ILE A 81 8.83 3.78 7.29
CA ILE A 81 7.67 4.21 6.50
C ILE A 81 6.43 3.45 6.97
N ASP A 82 6.57 2.17 7.24
CA ASP A 82 5.45 1.36 7.71
C ASP A 82 5.87 0.34 8.76
N ASN A 83 4.96 0.15 9.69
CA ASN A 83 4.96 -0.90 10.69
C ASN A 83 3.50 -1.24 10.98
N SER A 84 3.08 -2.45 10.65
CA SER A 84 1.68 -2.86 10.74
C SER A 84 0.76 -2.04 9.82
N SER A 85 0.80 -2.36 8.55
CA SER A 85 0.05 -1.68 7.50
C SER A 85 -1.45 -1.63 7.76
N GLY A 86 -2.08 -0.49 7.47
CA GLY A 86 -3.49 -0.25 7.72
C GLY A 86 -4.41 -0.62 6.56
N ASP A 87 -4.29 0.07 5.42
CA ASP A 87 -5.20 -0.08 4.28
C ASP A 87 -4.52 0.23 2.94
N ILE A 88 -5.12 -0.21 1.84
CA ILE A 88 -4.86 0.28 0.49
C ILE A 88 -6.13 0.94 -0.02
N ILE A 89 -6.04 2.24 -0.25
CA ILE A 89 -7.16 3.11 -0.62
C ILE A 89 -6.94 3.60 -2.05
N PHE A 90 -7.94 3.40 -2.91
CA PHE A 90 -7.91 3.94 -4.26
C PHE A 90 -8.56 5.32 -4.27
N VAL A 91 -7.78 6.31 -4.68
CA VAL A 91 -8.27 7.68 -4.84
C VAL A 91 -9.19 7.75 -6.06
N PRO A 92 -10.38 8.34 -5.96
CA PRO A 92 -11.24 8.56 -7.12
C PRO A 92 -10.50 9.28 -8.25
N LYS A 93 -10.88 9.02 -9.50
CA LYS A 93 -10.25 9.62 -10.68
C LYS A 93 -10.66 11.07 -10.93
N ASP A 94 -11.63 11.58 -10.18
CA ASP A 94 -12.03 12.97 -10.28
C ASP A 94 -10.97 13.91 -9.65
N GLU A 95 -10.95 15.17 -10.05
CA GLU A 95 -9.92 16.12 -9.67
C GLU A 95 -10.03 16.66 -8.24
N ARG A 96 -11.04 16.24 -7.47
CA ARG A 96 -11.29 16.75 -6.12
C ARG A 96 -10.18 16.45 -5.12
N PHE A 97 -9.35 15.45 -5.40
CA PHE A 97 -8.18 15.10 -4.58
C PHE A 97 -6.84 15.44 -5.26
N GLY A 98 -6.87 16.33 -6.22
CA GLY A 98 -5.69 16.91 -6.87
C GLY A 98 -4.76 15.90 -7.53
N PRO A 99 -3.43 16.05 -7.37
CA PRO A 99 -2.44 15.22 -8.06
C PRO A 99 -2.44 13.74 -7.63
N LEU A 100 -3.20 13.38 -6.60
CA LEU A 100 -3.38 11.99 -6.19
C LEU A 100 -4.57 11.31 -6.88
N ALA A 101 -5.36 12.01 -7.69
CA ALA A 101 -6.51 11.45 -8.40
C ALA A 101 -6.15 10.17 -9.19
N GLY A 102 -6.91 9.11 -8.99
CA GLY A 102 -6.67 7.80 -9.60
C GLY A 102 -5.50 6.99 -9.06
N ARG A 103 -4.84 7.45 -8.00
CA ARG A 103 -3.67 6.82 -7.38
C ARG A 103 -4.06 5.87 -6.25
N MET A 104 -3.08 5.12 -5.74
CA MET A 104 -3.22 4.29 -4.54
C MET A 104 -2.52 4.95 -3.35
N ILE A 105 -3.17 4.97 -2.21
CA ILE A 105 -2.61 5.40 -0.92
C ILE A 105 -2.59 4.18 0.00
N GLY A 106 -1.45 3.94 0.62
CA GLY A 106 -1.31 3.02 1.74
C GLY A 106 -1.32 3.78 3.06
N THR A 107 -1.80 3.14 4.13
CA THR A 107 -1.77 3.70 5.48
C THR A 107 -0.98 2.82 6.41
N SER A 108 -0.29 3.43 7.37
CA SER A 108 0.44 2.76 8.43
C SER A 108 -0.27 2.90 9.76
N PHE A 109 -0.62 1.76 10.36
CA PHE A 109 -1.14 1.74 11.72
C PHE A 109 -0.04 2.10 12.72
N GLY A 110 1.14 1.49 12.59
CA GLY A 110 2.22 1.69 13.56
C GLY A 110 2.77 3.11 13.57
N TYR A 111 3.00 3.69 12.41
CA TYR A 111 3.57 5.04 12.29
C TYR A 111 2.53 6.16 12.25
N CYS A 112 1.24 5.85 12.18
CA CYS A 112 0.18 6.88 12.07
C CYS A 112 0.36 7.77 10.84
N GLU A 113 0.80 7.20 9.74
CA GLU A 113 1.18 7.90 8.51
C GLU A 113 0.49 7.31 7.28
N HIS A 114 0.75 7.90 6.13
CA HIS A 114 0.29 7.43 4.84
C HIS A 114 1.33 7.67 3.75
N TYR A 115 1.21 6.91 2.68
CA TYR A 115 2.15 6.95 1.57
C TYR A 115 1.46 6.68 0.23
N LEU A 116 1.99 7.29 -0.83
CA LEU A 116 1.62 6.96 -2.20
C LEU A 116 2.22 5.61 -2.57
N VAL A 117 1.46 4.76 -3.23
CA VAL A 117 1.92 3.47 -3.77
C VAL A 117 2.10 3.59 -5.28
N LEU A 118 3.30 3.27 -5.76
CA LEU A 118 3.63 3.16 -7.17
C LEU A 118 3.59 1.70 -7.60
N ARG A 119 3.08 1.45 -8.81
CA ARG A 119 2.95 0.11 -9.37
C ARG A 119 3.45 0.08 -10.82
N GLU A 120 4.32 -0.84 -11.11
CA GLU A 120 4.77 -1.16 -12.47
C GLU A 120 4.40 -2.60 -12.83
N VAL A 121 3.86 -2.80 -14.03
CA VAL A 121 3.71 -4.12 -14.63
C VAL A 121 4.86 -4.32 -15.61
N MET A 122 5.69 -5.30 -15.33
CA MET A 122 6.83 -5.64 -16.17
C MET A 122 6.41 -6.38 -17.44
N LYS A 123 7.32 -6.47 -18.41
CA LYS A 123 7.05 -7.15 -19.70
C LYS A 123 6.71 -8.63 -19.55
N ASP A 124 7.19 -9.28 -18.50
CA ASP A 124 6.91 -10.69 -18.19
C ASP A 124 5.62 -10.88 -17.36
N GLY A 125 4.86 -9.80 -17.15
CA GLY A 125 3.61 -9.79 -16.38
C GLY A 125 3.80 -9.73 -14.87
N LYS A 126 5.03 -9.77 -14.36
CA LYS A 126 5.27 -9.56 -12.93
C LYS A 126 5.04 -8.11 -12.56
N VAL A 127 4.75 -7.89 -11.29
CA VAL A 127 4.53 -6.56 -10.73
C VAL A 127 5.66 -6.21 -9.77
N GLN A 128 5.99 -4.94 -9.76
CA GLN A 128 6.88 -4.33 -8.78
C GLN A 128 6.48 -2.90 -8.53
N GLY A 129 7.01 -2.28 -7.49
CA GLY A 129 6.64 -0.93 -7.16
C GLY A 129 7.49 -0.33 -6.05
N GLY A 130 6.95 0.70 -5.46
CA GLY A 130 7.55 1.40 -4.35
C GLY A 130 6.55 2.28 -3.64
N VAL A 131 7.00 2.93 -2.58
CA VAL A 131 6.16 3.84 -1.80
C VAL A 131 6.85 5.18 -1.63
N VAL A 132 6.05 6.23 -1.52
CA VAL A 132 6.49 7.60 -1.30
C VAL A 132 5.74 8.16 -0.11
N PRO A 133 6.41 8.50 1.01
CA PRO A 133 5.74 9.13 2.13
C PRO A 133 4.97 10.37 1.71
N LEU A 134 3.76 10.53 2.20
CA LEU A 134 2.97 11.73 2.00
C LEU A 134 3.02 12.60 3.25
N PRO A 135 2.90 13.93 3.13
CA PRO A 135 2.96 14.81 4.28
C PRO A 135 1.74 14.67 5.17
N GLY A 136 1.93 14.81 6.47
CA GLY A 136 0.91 14.74 7.51
C GLY A 136 0.92 13.43 8.27
N GLU A 137 0.60 13.52 9.56
CA GLU A 137 0.51 12.41 10.50
C GLU A 137 -0.91 12.35 11.05
N PHE A 138 -1.36 11.14 11.41
CA PHE A 138 -2.64 10.93 12.08
C PHE A 138 -2.46 10.94 13.60
N LEU A 139 -3.54 11.25 14.32
CA LEU A 139 -3.55 11.22 15.78
C LEU A 139 -3.52 9.79 16.33
N SER A 140 -4.00 8.83 15.56
CA SER A 140 -3.96 7.41 15.91
C SER A 140 -3.53 6.54 14.73
N GLY A 141 -3.24 5.28 14.98
CA GLY A 141 -2.84 4.32 13.96
C GLY A 141 -3.90 4.20 12.86
N ALA A 142 -3.52 4.51 11.62
CA ALA A 142 -4.46 4.58 10.50
C ALA A 142 -4.86 3.18 10.01
N HIS A 143 -6.09 2.76 10.33
CA HIS A 143 -6.58 1.42 9.99
C HIS A 143 -7.32 1.34 8.68
N ARG A 144 -8.27 2.25 8.45
CA ARG A 144 -9.17 2.21 7.30
C ARG A 144 -9.48 3.61 6.80
N GLY A 145 -9.62 3.71 5.49
CA GLY A 145 -10.00 4.94 4.85
C GLY A 145 -11.09 4.78 3.81
N SER A 146 -11.91 5.80 3.68
CA SER A 146 -12.96 5.86 2.65
C SER A 146 -13.16 7.26 2.15
N PHE A 147 -13.36 7.38 0.83
CA PHE A 147 -13.72 8.64 0.21
C PHE A 147 -15.22 8.92 0.32
N SER A 148 -15.55 10.12 0.75
CA SER A 148 -16.91 10.62 0.71
C SER A 148 -17.30 10.93 -0.74
N SER A 149 -18.38 10.34 -1.21
CA SER A 149 -18.92 10.64 -2.54
C SER A 149 -19.48 12.06 -2.65
N LYS A 150 -19.85 12.67 -1.51
CA LYS A 150 -20.44 13.99 -1.44
C LYS A 150 -19.45 15.12 -1.73
N ASP A 151 -18.28 15.07 -1.10
CA ASP A 151 -17.31 16.17 -1.12
C ASP A 151 -15.90 15.73 -1.61
N GLY A 152 -15.69 14.44 -1.85
CA GLY A 152 -14.41 13.90 -2.30
C GLY A 152 -13.33 13.89 -1.23
N HIS A 153 -13.66 14.15 0.02
CA HIS A 153 -12.69 14.08 1.11
C HIS A 153 -12.43 12.63 1.52
N LEU A 154 -11.21 12.35 1.91
CA LEU A 154 -10.83 11.08 2.50
C LEU A 154 -11.02 11.13 4.01
N PHE A 155 -11.74 10.16 4.55
CA PHE A 155 -11.88 9.96 5.99
C PHE A 155 -11.08 8.74 6.40
N ILE A 156 -10.23 8.90 7.42
CA ILE A 156 -9.41 7.84 8.01
C ILE A 156 -9.87 7.61 9.44
N VAL A 157 -10.05 6.35 9.79
CA VAL A 157 -10.29 5.91 11.17
C VAL A 157 -9.12 5.12 11.68
N GLY A 158 -8.85 5.26 12.97
CA GLY A 158 -7.75 4.57 13.60
C GLY A 158 -7.89 4.38 15.09
N THR A 159 -6.96 3.63 15.65
CA THR A 159 -6.86 3.36 17.09
C THR A 159 -5.41 3.36 17.52
N ASP A 160 -5.17 3.43 18.83
CA ASP A 160 -3.88 3.06 19.43
C ASP A 160 -3.79 1.54 19.62
N GLY A 161 -2.59 1.01 19.76
CA GLY A 161 -2.30 -0.38 20.11
C GLY A 161 -0.89 -0.82 19.65
N TRP A 162 -0.44 -1.94 20.20
CA TRP A 162 0.81 -2.63 19.81
C TRP A 162 2.02 -1.73 19.51
N GLN A 163 2.30 -0.76 20.40
CA GLN A 163 3.44 0.16 20.25
C GLN A 163 3.34 1.04 18.97
N SER A 164 2.13 1.41 18.57
CA SER A 164 1.95 2.45 17.57
C SER A 164 2.46 3.80 18.11
N TYR A 165 2.76 4.72 17.19
CA TYR A 165 3.10 6.11 17.56
C TYR A 165 1.87 7.00 17.80
N ALA A 166 0.73 6.39 18.07
CA ALA A 166 -0.53 7.07 18.31
C ALA A 166 -0.41 8.05 19.49
N ARG A 167 -0.97 9.24 19.29
CA ARG A 167 -1.06 10.30 20.34
C ARG A 167 -2.42 10.24 21.05
N GLU A 168 -3.39 9.60 20.41
CA GLU A 168 -4.76 9.46 20.90
C GLU A 168 -5.19 8.00 20.80
N ASN A 169 -6.06 7.58 21.71
CA ASN A 169 -6.59 6.21 21.74
C ASN A 169 -7.38 5.83 20.49
N GLY A 170 -7.88 6.82 19.76
CA GLY A 170 -8.57 6.64 18.50
C GLY A 170 -8.91 7.98 17.85
N SER A 171 -9.03 7.98 16.53
CA SER A 171 -9.37 9.19 15.78
C SER A 171 -10.26 8.89 14.59
N LEU A 172 -11.01 9.90 14.17
CA LEU A 172 -11.64 10.02 12.86
C LEU A 172 -11.16 11.31 12.23
N GLU A 173 -10.35 11.20 11.20
CA GLU A 173 -9.69 12.34 10.59
C GLU A 173 -10.12 12.52 9.15
N ARG A 174 -10.22 13.79 8.73
CA ARG A 174 -10.61 14.18 7.39
C ARG A 174 -9.44 14.82 6.67
N ILE A 175 -9.09 14.24 5.53
CA ILE A 175 -8.06 14.73 4.65
C ILE A 175 -8.71 15.32 3.40
N ARG A 176 -8.23 16.46 2.98
CA ARG A 176 -8.67 17.13 1.75
C ARG A 176 -7.50 17.77 1.04
N TRP A 177 -7.57 17.83 -0.28
CA TRP A 177 -6.63 18.62 -1.04
C TRP A 177 -6.97 20.11 -0.92
N THR A 178 -5.95 20.94 -0.72
CA THR A 178 -6.11 22.38 -0.50
C THR A 178 -5.72 23.24 -1.71
N GLY A 179 -5.48 22.61 -2.87
CA GLY A 179 -5.10 23.29 -4.10
C GLY A 179 -3.60 23.57 -4.25
N GLY A 180 -2.77 23.15 -3.27
CA GLY A 180 -1.33 23.36 -3.32
C GLY A 180 -0.65 22.50 -4.40
N LYS A 181 0.43 23.00 -4.98
CA LYS A 181 1.29 22.17 -5.86
C LYS A 181 2.01 21.12 -5.04
N MET A 182 2.07 19.92 -5.58
CA MET A 182 2.78 18.81 -4.98
C MET A 182 3.49 18.02 -6.09
N ALA A 183 4.81 18.02 -6.08
CA ALA A 183 5.61 17.20 -6.98
C ALA A 183 5.62 15.76 -6.50
N LEU A 184 4.95 14.87 -7.20
CA LEU A 184 4.84 13.46 -6.88
C LEU A 184 5.33 12.58 -8.02
N PRO A 185 6.01 11.46 -7.73
CA PRO A 185 6.26 10.45 -8.74
C PRO A 185 4.94 9.92 -9.31
N GLU A 186 4.82 9.91 -10.62
CA GLU A 186 3.67 9.33 -11.33
C GLU A 186 3.88 7.86 -11.66
N SER A 187 5.12 7.51 -11.99
CA SER A 187 5.47 6.14 -12.33
C SER A 187 6.90 5.81 -11.94
N VAL A 188 7.13 4.54 -11.71
CA VAL A 188 8.44 3.93 -11.62
C VAL A 188 8.60 2.98 -12.81
N GLU A 189 9.78 2.96 -13.41
CA GLU A 189 10.13 2.06 -14.49
C GLU A 189 11.54 1.50 -14.25
N THR A 190 11.64 0.18 -14.18
CA THR A 190 12.93 -0.49 -13.96
C THR A 190 13.70 -0.64 -15.27
N ARG A 191 14.96 -0.33 -15.23
CA ARG A 191 15.91 -0.48 -16.32
C ARG A 191 17.11 -1.32 -15.89
N LYS A 192 17.84 -1.88 -16.86
CA LYS A 192 19.03 -2.70 -16.57
C LYS A 192 20.02 -2.00 -15.62
N ASN A 193 20.15 -0.69 -15.71
CA ASN A 193 21.17 0.09 -15.00
C ASN A 193 20.56 1.12 -14.01
N GLY A 194 19.28 0.99 -13.62
CA GLY A 194 18.66 1.90 -12.67
C GLY A 194 17.15 1.97 -12.77
N LEU A 195 16.60 3.00 -12.16
CA LEU A 195 15.18 3.29 -12.13
C LEU A 195 14.90 4.62 -12.82
N ILE A 196 13.81 4.69 -13.56
CA ILE A 196 13.26 5.94 -14.08
C ILE A 196 12.04 6.30 -13.25
N LEU A 197 12.07 7.44 -12.61
CA LEU A 197 10.90 8.04 -11.95
C LEU A 197 10.40 9.20 -12.81
N ARG A 198 9.12 9.19 -13.15
CA ARG A 198 8.45 10.32 -13.79
C ARG A 198 7.61 11.03 -12.77
N PHE A 199 7.64 12.36 -12.82
CA PHE A 199 6.93 13.22 -11.88
C PHE A 199 5.85 13.99 -12.62
N ASN A 200 4.80 14.36 -11.90
CA ASN A 200 3.70 15.19 -12.40
C ASN A 200 4.10 16.67 -12.59
N GLU A 201 5.21 17.10 -12.01
CA GLU A 201 5.76 18.46 -12.09
C GLU A 201 7.25 18.41 -12.46
N SER A 202 7.75 19.48 -13.03
CA SER A 202 9.19 19.64 -13.27
C SER A 202 9.95 19.76 -11.94
N ILE A 203 11.00 18.96 -11.81
CA ILE A 203 11.84 18.93 -10.61
C ILE A 203 13.18 19.56 -10.94
N ASP A 204 13.67 20.43 -10.05
CA ASP A 204 15.05 20.91 -10.12
C ASP A 204 16.01 19.76 -9.74
N PRO A 205 16.84 19.26 -10.67
CA PRO A 205 17.79 18.18 -10.39
C PRO A 205 18.78 18.52 -9.26
N ASN A 206 19.06 19.79 -9.04
CA ASN A 206 19.98 20.22 -7.98
C ASN A 206 19.36 20.10 -6.57
N SER A 207 18.04 20.08 -6.47
CA SER A 207 17.32 19.84 -5.20
C SER A 207 17.34 18.39 -4.77
N LEU A 208 17.66 17.45 -5.68
CA LEU A 208 17.63 16.02 -5.44
C LEU A 208 18.98 15.51 -4.92
N ASN A 209 19.05 15.21 -3.64
CA ASN A 209 20.11 14.36 -3.14
C ASN A 209 19.69 12.89 -3.28
N ALA A 210 20.03 12.27 -4.41
CA ALA A 210 19.58 10.92 -4.74
C ALA A 210 19.91 9.89 -3.63
N LYS A 211 21.03 10.00 -2.94
CA LYS A 211 21.43 9.11 -1.84
C LYS A 211 20.56 9.24 -0.58
N LYS A 212 19.91 10.39 -0.39
CA LYS A 212 19.02 10.65 0.75
C LYS A 212 17.54 10.53 0.38
N ALA A 213 17.22 10.76 -0.90
CA ALA A 213 15.85 10.80 -1.38
C ALA A 213 15.30 9.43 -1.81
N PHE A 214 16.17 8.46 -2.11
CA PHE A 214 15.77 7.16 -2.64
C PHE A 214 16.46 6.02 -1.92
N ALA A 215 15.70 4.96 -1.64
CA ALA A 215 16.20 3.66 -1.20
C ALA A 215 15.69 2.58 -2.14
N ALA A 216 16.55 1.64 -2.51
CA ALA A 216 16.18 0.44 -3.26
C ALA A 216 16.66 -0.79 -2.45
N GLN A 217 15.79 -1.79 -2.34
CA GLN A 217 16.05 -3.07 -1.69
C GLN A 217 15.79 -4.21 -2.67
#